data_e4343c8529ea5bee33f0e119af27506a
#
_entry.id   e4343c8529ea5bee33f0e119af27506a
#
_cell.length_a   1.000
_cell.length_b   1.000
_cell.length_c   1.000
_cell.angle_alpha   90.00
_cell.angle_beta   90.00
_cell.angle_gamma   90.00
#
_symmetry.space_group_name_H-M   'P 1'
#
loop_
_entity.id
_entity.type
_entity.pdbx_description
1 polymer ?
#
loop_
_entity_poly.entity_id
_entity_poly.type
_entity_poly.pdbx_seq_one_letter_code
_entity_poly.pdbx_strand_id
1 'polypeptide(L)'
;MIQRIFRRKIYDKILKWKEENQGKTALLIEGARRVGKSTVVEEFARKEYQSCIIIDFNKARKEVKDLFEDLMDMDLLFLKLQQTYHVELVDRNSVIVFDEVQQCPLARQAIKYLVQDGRYDYIETGSLISVKKNTKDITIPSEEDRIEMHPLDYEEFRWAIGDQTSINILAKFWEKKLPLGVAHREAIRNLRLYMLVGGMPQAINTYIETNNLSKVDETKRKIIKLYEDDLLKIDTSGRASKMFLSIPAALSRNASRYVPSSIIGETNEEKMLELLKTLEDSKITNMAYHVDDPNVGMPLSTNFEKFKMFVADTGLFVTLAFWDKSFTKNIIYSKLLSDKLAANLGYVYENLAAQMLTASGNRLFYHTWKKDEKHYYEIDFLISNGTKLCPIEVKSSGYKTHVSLDNFYEKYSKIVAQRYLIYTKDLQKDGNTLLLPFYMIPFI
;
A
#
# COMPACT_ATOMS: atom_id res chain seq x y z
N MET A 1 -3.27 26.06 2.64
CA MET A 1 -4.07 24.84 2.38
C MET A 1 -4.50 24.29 3.73
N ILE A 2 -5.81 24.16 3.96
CA ILE A 2 -6.31 23.48 5.16
C ILE A 2 -6.07 22.00 4.98
N GLN A 3 -5.23 21.40 5.83
CA GLN A 3 -5.00 19.96 5.80
C GLN A 3 -6.27 19.27 6.29
N ARG A 4 -6.96 18.58 5.38
CA ARG A 4 -8.14 17.78 5.73
C ARG A 4 -7.70 16.48 6.36
N ILE A 5 -8.39 16.07 7.40
CA ILE A 5 -8.25 14.74 7.99
C ILE A 5 -9.26 13.84 7.29
N PHE A 6 -8.76 12.81 6.60
CA PHE A 6 -9.60 11.83 5.93
C PHE A 6 -9.89 10.65 6.86
N ARG A 7 -11.13 10.14 6.82
CA ARG A 7 -11.47 8.88 7.48
C ARG A 7 -10.64 7.74 6.90
N ARG A 8 -10.01 6.93 7.77
CA ARG A 8 -9.14 5.83 7.40
C ARG A 8 -9.55 4.55 8.12
N LYS A 9 -9.57 3.43 7.42
CA LYS A 9 -9.85 2.10 7.98
C LYS A 9 -8.83 1.67 9.04
N ILE A 10 -7.60 2.17 8.94
CA ILE A 10 -6.57 1.90 9.94
C ILE A 10 -6.95 2.43 11.32
N TYR A 11 -7.78 3.48 11.41
CA TYR A 11 -8.26 4.03 12.68
C TYR A 11 -8.96 2.95 13.51
N ASP A 12 -9.84 2.17 12.89
CA ASP A 12 -10.55 1.08 13.56
C ASP A 12 -9.59 -0.04 14.00
N LYS A 13 -8.51 -0.28 13.25
CA LYS A 13 -7.47 -1.25 13.64
C LYS A 13 -6.66 -0.76 14.85
N ILE A 14 -6.35 0.54 14.92
CA ILE A 14 -5.67 1.13 16.07
C ILE A 14 -6.58 1.08 17.31
N LEU A 15 -7.87 1.37 17.13
CA LEU A 15 -8.86 1.28 18.22
C LEU A 15 -8.94 -0.15 18.78
N LYS A 16 -9.05 -1.13 17.89
CA LYS A 16 -9.03 -2.55 18.30
C LYS A 16 -7.76 -2.92 19.04
N TRP A 17 -6.57 -2.47 18.56
CA TRP A 17 -5.32 -2.68 19.27
C TRP A 17 -5.36 -2.08 20.67
N LYS A 18 -5.82 -0.85 20.84
CA LYS A 18 -5.95 -0.20 22.16
C LYS A 18 -6.80 -1.02 23.12
N GLU A 19 -7.97 -1.50 22.64
CA GLU A 19 -8.91 -2.27 23.45
C GLU A 19 -8.40 -3.65 23.86
N GLU A 20 -7.75 -4.36 22.93
CA GLU A 20 -7.29 -5.74 23.14
C GLU A 20 -5.92 -5.81 23.85
N ASN A 21 -5.03 -4.88 23.56
CA ASN A 21 -3.65 -4.91 24.02
C ASN A 21 -3.47 -4.50 25.49
N GLN A 22 -4.22 -3.52 25.96
CA GLN A 22 -4.18 -3.02 27.34
C GLN A 22 -2.76 -2.69 27.84
N GLY A 23 -1.90 -2.12 26.97
CA GLY A 23 -0.54 -1.70 27.30
C GLY A 23 0.51 -2.80 27.30
N LYS A 24 0.22 -3.99 26.80
CA LYS A 24 1.20 -5.10 26.74
C LYS A 24 2.25 -4.92 25.63
N THR A 25 1.93 -4.18 24.60
CA THR A 25 2.85 -3.88 23.48
C THR A 25 2.69 -2.42 23.04
N ALA A 26 3.72 -1.85 22.43
CA ALA A 26 3.61 -0.63 21.64
C ALA A 26 3.04 -0.95 20.25
N LEU A 27 2.58 0.08 19.53
CA LEU A 27 2.10 -0.04 18.16
C LEU A 27 2.99 0.72 17.19
N LEU A 28 3.65 0.02 16.27
CA LEU A 28 4.35 0.64 15.15
C LEU A 28 3.44 0.71 13.92
N ILE A 29 3.21 1.91 13.39
CA ILE A 29 2.51 2.14 12.12
C ILE A 29 3.53 2.38 11.02
N GLU A 30 3.68 1.36 10.16
CA GLU A 30 4.57 1.38 9.01
C GLU A 30 3.82 1.81 7.75
N GLY A 31 4.53 2.30 6.75
CA GLY A 31 3.95 2.63 5.45
C GLY A 31 4.77 3.65 4.69
N ALA A 32 4.48 3.83 3.40
CA ALA A 32 5.17 4.78 2.54
C ALA A 32 5.11 6.20 3.12
N ARG A 33 6.06 7.02 2.73
CA ARG A 33 6.04 8.43 3.09
C ARG A 33 4.81 9.11 2.47
N ARG A 34 4.20 10.06 3.21
CA ARG A 34 3.02 10.85 2.77
C ARG A 34 1.69 10.10 2.68
N VAL A 35 1.59 8.87 3.19
CA VAL A 35 0.29 8.15 3.25
C VAL A 35 -0.63 8.64 4.38
N GLY A 36 -0.13 9.48 5.30
CA GLY A 36 -0.93 10.13 6.36
C GLY A 36 -0.78 9.51 7.75
N LYS A 37 0.29 8.75 8.03
CA LYS A 37 0.53 8.10 9.33
C LYS A 37 0.42 9.07 10.51
N SER A 38 1.25 10.11 10.54
CA SER A 38 1.28 11.12 11.62
C SER A 38 -0.10 11.76 11.84
N THR A 39 -0.82 12.07 10.75
CA THR A 39 -2.15 12.69 10.82
C THR A 39 -3.18 11.79 11.52
N VAL A 40 -3.20 10.50 11.14
CA VAL A 40 -4.15 9.54 11.75
C VAL A 40 -3.81 9.27 13.21
N VAL A 41 -2.52 9.11 13.52
CA VAL A 41 -2.06 8.87 14.91
C VAL A 41 -2.33 10.06 15.80
N GLU A 42 -2.06 11.28 15.30
CA GLU A 42 -2.36 12.50 16.05
C GLU A 42 -3.86 12.65 16.32
N GLU A 43 -4.71 12.41 15.30
CA GLU A 43 -6.16 12.42 15.47
C GLU A 43 -6.62 11.38 16.48
N PHE A 44 -6.11 10.15 16.37
CA PHE A 44 -6.43 9.04 17.28
C PHE A 44 -6.01 9.37 18.72
N ALA A 45 -4.76 9.82 18.92
CA ALA A 45 -4.24 10.16 20.24
C ALA A 45 -5.10 11.23 20.94
N ARG A 46 -5.53 12.27 20.20
CA ARG A 46 -6.35 13.36 20.74
C ARG A 46 -7.80 12.99 21.02
N LYS A 47 -8.35 11.99 20.32
CA LYS A 47 -9.76 11.59 20.45
C LYS A 47 -9.97 10.47 21.45
N GLU A 48 -9.03 9.52 21.50
CA GLU A 48 -9.21 8.25 22.19
C GLU A 48 -8.52 8.22 23.58
N TYR A 49 -7.71 9.23 23.92
CA TYR A 49 -7.04 9.33 25.21
C TYR A 49 -7.38 10.65 25.91
N GLN A 50 -7.32 10.64 27.24
CA GLN A 50 -7.53 11.83 28.06
C GLN A 50 -6.43 12.86 27.85
N SER A 51 -5.19 12.40 27.69
CA SER A 51 -4.06 13.24 27.35
C SER A 51 -3.06 12.51 26.45
N CYS A 52 -2.29 13.26 25.68
CA CYS A 52 -1.28 12.68 24.81
C CYS A 52 -0.04 13.59 24.69
N ILE A 53 1.13 12.98 24.60
CA ILE A 53 2.36 13.65 24.21
C ILE A 53 2.73 13.15 22.81
N ILE A 54 2.94 14.08 21.86
CA ILE A 54 3.35 13.78 20.50
C ILE A 54 4.75 14.33 20.27
N ILE A 55 5.71 13.43 20.10
CA ILE A 55 7.13 13.77 19.89
C ILE A 55 7.45 13.58 18.40
N ASP A 56 7.47 14.67 17.63
CA ASP A 56 7.98 14.67 16.25
C ASP A 56 9.52 14.72 16.29
N PHE A 57 10.18 13.58 16.11
CA PHE A 57 11.63 13.48 16.18
C PHE A 57 12.38 14.21 15.06
N ASN A 58 11.70 14.62 13.98
CA ASN A 58 12.31 15.53 13.01
C ASN A 58 12.52 16.95 13.57
N LYS A 59 11.66 17.38 14.53
CA LYS A 59 11.65 18.72 15.11
C LYS A 59 12.11 18.74 16.56
N ALA A 60 12.12 17.58 17.22
CA ALA A 60 12.49 17.46 18.62
C ALA A 60 13.90 18.01 18.87
N ARG A 61 14.04 18.83 19.91
CA ARG A 61 15.33 19.36 20.36
C ARG A 61 16.22 18.23 20.86
N LYS A 62 17.53 18.49 20.88
CA LYS A 62 18.49 17.49 21.35
C LYS A 62 18.20 17.05 22.78
N GLU A 63 17.83 17.98 23.66
CA GLU A 63 17.52 17.71 25.06
C GLU A 63 16.38 16.70 25.24
N VAL A 64 15.39 16.67 24.32
CA VAL A 64 14.31 15.67 24.31
C VAL A 64 14.82 14.31 23.85
N LYS A 65 15.70 14.29 22.85
CA LYS A 65 16.30 13.03 22.36
C LYS A 65 17.21 12.40 23.39
N ASP A 66 17.99 13.23 24.10
CA ASP A 66 18.93 12.82 25.14
C ASP A 66 18.20 12.20 26.37
N LEU A 67 16.90 12.47 26.56
CA LEU A 67 16.11 11.82 27.63
C LEU A 67 16.05 10.29 27.49
N PHE A 68 16.22 9.78 26.29
CA PHE A 68 16.18 8.33 26.00
C PHE A 68 17.56 7.65 26.12
N GLU A 69 18.61 8.38 26.50
CA GLU A 69 19.95 7.81 26.74
C GLU A 69 20.04 7.11 28.10
N ASP A 70 19.33 7.65 29.10
CA ASP A 70 19.29 7.09 30.46
C ASP A 70 17.85 6.78 30.87
N LEU A 71 17.57 5.48 30.99
CA LEU A 71 16.25 4.94 31.35
C LEU A 71 16.23 4.35 32.77
N MET A 72 17.24 4.67 33.61
CA MET A 72 17.31 4.15 34.97
C MET A 72 16.22 4.74 35.87
N ASP A 73 15.75 5.94 35.58
CA ASP A 73 14.69 6.64 36.32
C ASP A 73 13.53 7.02 35.40
N MET A 74 12.52 6.14 35.29
CA MET A 74 11.33 6.37 34.49
C MET A 74 10.47 7.52 35.00
N ASP A 75 10.45 7.76 36.32
CA ASP A 75 9.68 8.86 36.91
C ASP A 75 10.25 10.20 36.47
N LEU A 76 11.57 10.33 36.48
CA LEU A 76 12.27 11.52 36.01
C LEU A 76 12.06 11.73 34.50
N LEU A 77 12.09 10.67 33.69
CA LEU A 77 11.81 10.72 32.25
C LEU A 77 10.41 11.30 31.99
N PHE A 78 9.37 10.75 32.63
CA PHE A 78 8.02 11.22 32.42
C PHE A 78 7.77 12.61 32.97
N LEU A 79 8.35 12.98 34.11
CA LEU A 79 8.26 14.35 34.65
C LEU A 79 8.87 15.36 33.65
N LYS A 80 10.04 15.08 33.08
CA LYS A 80 10.67 15.95 32.06
C LYS A 80 9.84 16.06 30.79
N LEU A 81 9.24 14.96 30.33
CA LEU A 81 8.34 14.98 29.17
C LEU A 81 7.09 15.81 29.44
N GLN A 82 6.43 15.62 30.59
CA GLN A 82 5.27 16.40 31.01
C GLN A 82 5.60 17.91 31.12
N GLN A 83 6.74 18.24 31.70
CA GLN A 83 7.22 19.61 31.79
C GLN A 83 7.50 20.22 30.40
N THR A 84 8.13 19.47 29.51
CA THR A 84 8.52 19.96 28.18
C THR A 84 7.32 20.20 27.28
N TYR A 85 6.33 19.30 27.35
CA TYR A 85 5.14 19.35 26.49
C TYR A 85 3.93 20.01 27.17
N HIS A 86 4.05 20.42 28.44
CA HIS A 86 2.97 21.02 29.24
C HIS A 86 1.69 20.17 29.27
N VAL A 87 1.86 18.86 29.44
CA VAL A 87 0.78 17.86 29.46
C VAL A 87 0.92 17.02 30.72
N GLU A 88 -0.16 16.88 31.47
CA GLU A 88 -0.25 15.91 32.58
C GLU A 88 -0.67 14.56 32.01
N LEU A 89 0.13 13.52 32.31
CA LEU A 89 -0.12 12.16 31.89
C LEU A 89 -0.93 11.42 32.96
N VAL A 90 -1.93 10.67 32.53
CA VAL A 90 -2.84 9.88 33.36
C VAL A 90 -2.59 8.40 33.12
N ASP A 91 -2.35 7.65 34.18
CA ASP A 91 -2.07 6.22 34.12
C ASP A 91 -3.18 5.48 33.38
N ARG A 92 -2.78 4.63 32.44
CA ARG A 92 -3.64 3.83 31.55
C ARG A 92 -4.66 4.62 30.72
N ASN A 93 -4.58 5.96 30.71
CA ASN A 93 -5.45 6.82 29.91
C ASN A 93 -4.70 7.93 29.15
N SER A 94 -3.40 7.74 28.98
CA SER A 94 -2.55 8.60 28.15
C SER A 94 -1.76 7.79 27.15
N VAL A 95 -1.41 8.43 26.04
CA VAL A 95 -0.54 7.86 25.00
C VAL A 95 0.64 8.79 24.72
N ILE A 96 1.81 8.19 24.53
CA ILE A 96 3.01 8.89 24.04
C ILE A 96 3.27 8.43 22.61
N VAL A 97 3.23 9.37 21.69
CA VAL A 97 3.44 9.13 20.25
C VAL A 97 4.87 9.50 19.87
N PHE A 98 5.58 8.56 19.26
CA PHE A 98 6.90 8.72 18.68
C PHE A 98 6.77 8.85 17.16
N ASP A 99 6.60 10.09 16.66
CA ASP A 99 6.47 10.35 15.24
C ASP A 99 7.85 10.43 14.58
N GLU A 100 8.02 9.72 13.43
CA GLU A 100 9.28 9.56 12.71
C GLU A 100 10.40 8.98 13.60
N VAL A 101 10.09 7.89 14.31
CA VAL A 101 10.93 7.27 15.36
C VAL A 101 12.35 6.92 14.88
N GLN A 102 12.58 6.71 13.60
CA GLN A 102 13.90 6.45 13.01
C GLN A 102 14.88 7.64 13.18
N GLN A 103 14.41 8.82 13.54
CA GLN A 103 15.24 9.98 13.83
C GLN A 103 15.78 9.99 15.27
N CYS A 104 15.33 9.04 16.10
CA CYS A 104 15.83 8.82 17.46
C CYS A 104 15.85 7.32 17.78
N PRO A 105 16.88 6.57 17.32
CA PRO A 105 16.98 5.12 17.54
C PRO A 105 16.89 4.71 19.02
N LEU A 106 17.42 5.53 19.93
CA LEU A 106 17.35 5.28 21.38
C LEU A 106 15.92 5.30 21.91
N ALA A 107 15.06 6.21 21.43
CA ALA A 107 13.65 6.22 21.79
C ALA A 107 12.96 4.92 21.36
N ARG A 108 13.31 4.39 20.18
CA ARG A 108 12.80 3.11 19.71
C ARG A 108 13.31 1.94 20.58
N GLN A 109 14.57 1.94 20.97
CA GLN A 109 15.12 0.95 21.89
C GLN A 109 14.45 1.01 23.27
N ALA A 110 14.07 2.21 23.71
CA ALA A 110 13.41 2.45 24.99
C ALA A 110 12.02 1.80 25.09
N ILE A 111 11.34 1.52 23.97
CA ILE A 111 10.00 0.94 23.93
C ILE A 111 9.86 -0.28 24.83
N LYS A 112 10.84 -1.17 24.84
CA LYS A 112 10.81 -2.36 25.70
C LYS A 112 10.62 -1.99 27.17
N TYR A 113 11.38 -1.03 27.66
CA TYR A 113 11.35 -0.61 29.07
C TYR A 113 10.10 0.23 29.37
N LEU A 114 9.69 1.06 28.43
CA LEU A 114 8.48 1.87 28.53
C LEU A 114 7.20 1.00 28.59
N VAL A 115 7.13 -0.04 27.78
CA VAL A 115 6.03 -1.01 27.84
C VAL A 115 6.04 -1.82 29.15
N GLN A 116 7.22 -2.22 29.65
CA GLN A 116 7.37 -2.91 30.92
C GLN A 116 6.95 -2.07 32.13
N ASP A 117 7.15 -0.74 32.07
CA ASP A 117 6.67 0.20 33.10
C ASP A 117 5.12 0.22 33.17
N GLY A 118 4.44 0.10 32.03
CA GLY A 118 3.01 -0.17 31.93
C GLY A 118 2.07 1.01 32.20
N ARG A 119 2.56 2.20 32.52
CA ARG A 119 1.73 3.37 32.85
C ARG A 119 0.99 3.94 31.65
N TYR A 120 1.60 3.95 30.47
CA TYR A 120 1.07 4.62 29.28
C TYR A 120 1.06 3.69 28.09
N ASP A 121 0.27 4.04 27.06
CA ASP A 121 0.35 3.39 25.76
C ASP A 121 1.35 4.13 24.85
N TYR A 122 1.95 3.41 23.91
CA TYR A 122 2.97 3.95 23.00
C TYR A 122 2.60 3.64 21.57
N ILE A 123 2.64 4.67 20.70
CA ILE A 123 2.43 4.52 19.26
C ILE A 123 3.63 5.12 18.54
N GLU A 124 4.24 4.32 17.67
CA GLU A 124 5.35 4.74 16.84
C GLU A 124 4.89 4.93 15.39
N THR A 125 5.42 5.92 14.69
CA THR A 125 5.32 6.02 13.25
C THR A 125 6.69 6.07 12.62
N GLY A 126 6.81 5.51 11.41
CA GLY A 126 8.05 5.59 10.65
C GLY A 126 7.90 5.05 9.23
N SER A 127 8.80 5.45 8.33
CA SER A 127 8.96 4.73 7.08
C SER A 127 9.88 3.53 7.32
N LEU A 128 9.44 2.33 6.98
CA LEU A 128 10.15 1.08 7.30
C LEU A 128 11.61 1.08 6.81
N ILE A 129 11.84 1.63 5.64
CA ILE A 129 13.17 1.79 5.04
C ILE A 129 14.13 2.59 5.95
N SER A 130 13.65 3.74 6.42
CA SER A 130 14.44 4.62 7.30
C SER A 130 14.60 4.00 8.69
N VAL A 131 13.55 3.33 9.18
CA VAL A 131 13.59 2.59 10.44
C VAL A 131 14.69 1.53 10.39
N LYS A 132 14.68 0.62 9.38
CA LYS A 132 15.67 -0.46 9.27
C LYS A 132 17.11 0.05 9.11
N LYS A 133 17.30 1.13 8.36
CA LYS A 133 18.65 1.71 8.15
C LYS A 133 19.22 2.32 9.43
N ASN A 134 18.41 3.09 10.16
CA ASN A 134 18.86 3.85 11.32
C ASN A 134 18.85 3.02 12.62
N THR A 135 18.31 1.79 12.60
CA THR A 135 18.22 0.92 13.78
C THR A 135 19.15 -0.30 13.71
N LYS A 136 20.18 -0.27 12.84
CA LYS A 136 21.15 -1.37 12.72
C LYS A 136 21.90 -1.66 14.01
N ASP A 137 22.13 -0.63 14.81
CA ASP A 137 22.96 -0.68 16.01
C ASP A 137 22.16 -0.72 17.32
N ILE A 138 20.82 -0.93 17.24
CA ILE A 138 19.96 -1.06 18.42
C ILE A 138 19.25 -2.40 18.46
N THR A 139 18.88 -2.83 19.67
CA THR A 139 17.98 -3.98 19.84
C THR A 139 16.57 -3.56 19.45
N ILE A 140 15.98 -4.22 18.46
CA ILE A 140 14.58 -4.00 18.07
C ILE A 140 13.69 -4.54 19.19
N PRO A 141 12.73 -3.76 19.71
CA PRO A 141 11.83 -4.22 20.76
C PRO A 141 10.98 -5.40 20.28
N SER A 142 10.83 -6.40 21.14
CA SER A 142 9.93 -7.54 20.95
C SER A 142 8.49 -7.21 21.37
N GLU A 143 8.35 -6.19 22.20
CA GLU A 143 7.08 -5.70 22.78
C GLU A 143 6.42 -4.68 21.82
N GLU A 144 6.31 -5.03 20.52
CA GLU A 144 5.80 -4.16 19.47
C GLU A 144 4.89 -4.91 18.52
N ASP A 145 3.65 -4.45 18.39
CA ASP A 145 2.75 -4.84 17.30
C ASP A 145 2.95 -3.93 16.08
N ARG A 146 2.70 -4.45 14.87
CA ARG A 146 2.90 -3.71 13.62
C ARG A 146 1.64 -3.69 12.79
N ILE A 147 1.30 -2.51 12.30
CA ILE A 147 0.21 -2.31 11.34
C ILE A 147 0.73 -1.54 10.14
N GLU A 148 0.47 -2.07 8.95
CA GLU A 148 0.84 -1.40 7.69
C GLU A 148 -0.27 -0.45 7.24
N MET A 149 0.12 0.79 6.89
CA MET A 149 -0.75 1.81 6.34
C MET A 149 -0.45 2.04 4.86
N HIS A 150 -1.41 1.70 4.02
CA HIS A 150 -1.37 1.92 2.57
C HIS A 150 -1.87 3.32 2.18
N PRO A 151 -1.66 3.79 0.92
CA PRO A 151 -2.46 4.87 0.34
C PRO A 151 -3.95 4.61 0.54
N LEU A 152 -4.80 5.64 0.50
CA LEU A 152 -6.24 5.44 0.59
C LEU A 152 -6.70 4.40 -0.44
N ASP A 153 -7.44 3.41 0.01
CA ASP A 153 -8.08 2.46 -0.89
C ASP A 153 -9.30 3.09 -1.60
N TYR A 154 -9.96 2.33 -2.47
CA TYR A 154 -11.09 2.86 -3.24
C TYR A 154 -12.26 3.31 -2.35
N GLU A 155 -12.54 2.60 -1.27
CA GLU A 155 -13.60 2.97 -0.33
C GLU A 155 -13.24 4.24 0.45
N GLU A 156 -12.03 4.32 1.00
CA GLU A 156 -11.52 5.51 1.70
C GLU A 156 -11.49 6.74 0.77
N PHE A 157 -11.14 6.54 -0.51
CA PHE A 157 -11.23 7.59 -1.52
C PHE A 157 -12.67 8.06 -1.74
N ARG A 158 -13.64 7.14 -1.81
CA ARG A 158 -15.07 7.50 -1.92
C ARG A 158 -15.51 8.32 -0.72
N TRP A 159 -15.15 7.92 0.49
CA TRP A 159 -15.43 8.71 1.70
C TRP A 159 -14.82 10.11 1.63
N ALA A 160 -13.57 10.21 1.18
CA ALA A 160 -12.84 11.47 1.08
C ALA A 160 -13.52 12.48 0.13
N ILE A 161 -14.14 12.00 -0.95
CA ILE A 161 -14.90 12.85 -1.91
C ILE A 161 -16.38 13.01 -1.56
N GLY A 162 -16.80 12.56 -0.37
CA GLY A 162 -18.15 12.78 0.17
C GLY A 162 -19.15 11.65 -0.04
N ASP A 163 -18.74 10.51 -0.60
CA ASP A 163 -19.63 9.36 -0.79
C ASP A 163 -19.44 8.30 0.30
N GLN A 164 -20.36 8.23 1.22
CA GLN A 164 -20.35 7.31 2.36
C GLN A 164 -21.14 6.02 2.11
N THR A 165 -21.85 5.89 1.00
CA THR A 165 -22.88 4.85 0.81
C THR A 165 -22.63 3.88 -0.32
N SER A 166 -21.98 4.31 -1.41
CA SER A 166 -21.84 3.50 -2.62
C SER A 166 -21.16 2.16 -2.36
N ILE A 167 -20.13 2.10 -1.54
CA ILE A 167 -19.41 0.84 -1.27
C ILE A 167 -20.30 -0.15 -0.51
N ASN A 168 -21.09 0.31 0.46
CA ASN A 168 -22.05 -0.55 1.17
C ASN A 168 -23.13 -1.11 0.23
N ILE A 169 -23.53 -0.32 -0.77
CA ILE A 169 -24.47 -0.78 -1.81
C ILE A 169 -23.78 -1.82 -2.72
N LEU A 170 -22.55 -1.55 -3.16
CA LEU A 170 -21.75 -2.51 -3.95
C LEU A 170 -21.56 -3.83 -3.21
N ALA A 171 -21.31 -3.82 -1.91
CA ALA A 171 -21.21 -5.03 -1.08
C ALA A 171 -22.48 -5.89 -1.15
N LYS A 172 -23.68 -5.27 -1.10
CA LYS A 172 -24.96 -5.99 -1.22
C LYS A 172 -25.15 -6.61 -2.60
N PHE A 173 -24.71 -5.92 -3.68
CA PHE A 173 -24.73 -6.48 -5.03
C PHE A 173 -23.74 -7.65 -5.16
N TRP A 174 -22.56 -7.50 -4.56
CA TRP A 174 -21.58 -8.57 -4.48
C TRP A 174 -22.09 -9.82 -3.74
N GLU A 175 -22.69 -9.66 -2.57
CA GLU A 175 -23.26 -10.76 -1.78
C GLU A 175 -24.29 -11.57 -2.60
N LYS A 176 -25.15 -10.86 -3.33
CA LYS A 176 -26.20 -11.46 -4.16
C LYS A 176 -25.71 -11.88 -5.54
N LYS A 177 -24.44 -11.60 -5.90
CA LYS A 177 -23.87 -11.82 -7.25
C LYS A 177 -24.72 -11.20 -8.38
N LEU A 178 -25.21 -9.98 -8.15
CA LEU A 178 -26.06 -9.27 -9.11
C LEU A 178 -25.27 -8.17 -9.84
N PRO A 179 -25.54 -7.95 -11.15
CA PRO A 179 -24.98 -6.82 -11.91
C PRO A 179 -25.60 -5.50 -11.44
N LEU A 180 -24.83 -4.41 -11.52
CA LEU A 180 -25.32 -3.05 -11.19
C LEU A 180 -26.29 -2.48 -12.23
N GLY A 181 -26.28 -3.00 -13.46
CA GLY A 181 -27.10 -2.51 -14.55
C GLY A 181 -26.79 -1.05 -14.91
N VAL A 182 -27.78 -0.19 -14.87
CA VAL A 182 -27.65 1.23 -15.27
C VAL A 182 -26.61 2.00 -14.45
N ALA A 183 -26.38 1.62 -13.18
CA ALA A 183 -25.42 2.28 -12.29
C ALA A 183 -23.96 1.88 -12.60
N HIS A 184 -23.72 0.82 -13.37
CA HIS A 184 -22.36 0.38 -13.72
C HIS A 184 -21.54 1.47 -14.39
N ARG A 185 -22.14 2.26 -15.29
CA ARG A 185 -21.44 3.33 -16.01
C ARG A 185 -20.89 4.40 -15.06
N GLU A 186 -21.62 4.73 -14.03
CA GLU A 186 -21.17 5.69 -13.01
C GLU A 186 -20.10 5.07 -12.12
N ALA A 187 -20.29 3.83 -11.66
CA ALA A 187 -19.34 3.12 -10.83
C ALA A 187 -17.95 2.99 -11.48
N ILE A 188 -17.90 2.62 -12.78
CA ILE A 188 -16.64 2.52 -13.52
C ILE A 188 -15.99 3.88 -13.77
N ARG A 189 -16.78 4.94 -13.97
CA ARG A 189 -16.27 6.32 -14.07
C ARG A 189 -15.63 6.77 -12.75
N ASN A 190 -16.26 6.50 -11.63
CA ASN A 190 -15.76 6.82 -10.30
C ASN A 190 -14.47 6.05 -9.96
N LEU A 191 -14.40 4.78 -10.39
CA LEU A 191 -13.18 4.00 -10.25
C LEU A 191 -12.04 4.56 -11.13
N ARG A 192 -12.33 4.98 -12.36
CA ARG A 192 -11.32 5.65 -13.21
C ARG A 192 -10.84 6.97 -12.58
N LEU A 193 -11.71 7.70 -11.93
CA LEU A 193 -11.31 8.89 -11.18
C LEU A 193 -10.30 8.53 -10.08
N TYR A 194 -10.59 7.50 -9.29
CA TYR A 194 -9.66 6.97 -8.29
C TYR A 194 -8.32 6.55 -8.91
N MET A 195 -8.35 5.83 -10.02
CA MET A 195 -7.16 5.42 -10.76
C MET A 195 -6.29 6.61 -11.19
N LEU A 196 -6.91 7.75 -11.53
CA LEU A 196 -6.19 8.95 -11.98
C LEU A 196 -5.68 9.82 -10.82
N VAL A 197 -6.49 10.00 -9.78
CA VAL A 197 -6.12 10.80 -8.60
C VAL A 197 -5.17 10.03 -7.70
N GLY A 198 -5.44 8.74 -7.50
CA GLY A 198 -4.73 7.88 -6.57
C GLY A 198 -5.25 7.97 -5.14
N GLY A 199 -4.59 7.22 -4.24
CA GLY A 199 -4.86 7.17 -2.82
C GLY A 199 -3.96 8.06 -1.95
N MET A 200 -3.11 8.89 -2.55
CA MET A 200 -2.25 9.78 -1.77
C MET A 200 -3.04 10.96 -1.19
N PRO A 201 -3.08 11.18 0.15
CA PRO A 201 -3.89 12.22 0.80
C PRO A 201 -3.71 13.60 0.19
N GLN A 202 -2.47 14.00 -0.14
CA GLN A 202 -2.19 15.29 -0.74
C GLN A 202 -2.79 15.43 -2.16
N ALA A 203 -2.75 14.36 -2.96
CA ALA A 203 -3.32 14.34 -4.30
C ALA A 203 -4.85 14.45 -4.25
N ILE A 204 -5.48 13.72 -3.32
CA ILE A 204 -6.93 13.78 -3.08
C ILE A 204 -7.34 15.17 -2.61
N ASN A 205 -6.61 15.76 -1.65
CA ASN A 205 -6.89 17.12 -1.17
C ASN A 205 -6.80 18.15 -2.31
N THR A 206 -5.75 18.06 -3.15
CA THR A 206 -5.61 18.91 -4.32
C THR A 206 -6.78 18.74 -5.30
N TYR A 207 -7.25 17.51 -5.51
CA TYR A 207 -8.42 17.25 -6.35
C TYR A 207 -9.69 17.90 -5.79
N ILE A 208 -9.96 17.72 -4.49
CA ILE A 208 -11.14 18.30 -3.82
C ILE A 208 -11.13 19.83 -3.87
N GLU A 209 -9.95 20.45 -3.68
CA GLU A 209 -9.84 21.92 -3.67
C GLU A 209 -9.95 22.53 -5.08
N THR A 210 -9.46 21.82 -6.10
CA THR A 210 -9.26 22.44 -7.43
C THR A 210 -10.08 21.84 -8.54
N ASN A 211 -10.59 20.61 -8.36
CA ASN A 211 -11.21 19.78 -9.39
C ASN A 211 -10.38 19.76 -10.70
N ASN A 212 -9.04 19.77 -10.59
CA ASN A 212 -8.12 19.91 -11.70
C ASN A 212 -7.04 18.82 -11.68
N LEU A 213 -7.13 17.88 -12.62
CA LEU A 213 -6.21 16.75 -12.71
C LEU A 213 -4.76 17.14 -13.06
N SER A 214 -4.51 18.28 -13.73
CA SER A 214 -3.14 18.76 -13.94
C SER A 214 -2.50 19.22 -12.62
N LYS A 215 -3.25 19.87 -11.73
CA LYS A 215 -2.74 20.24 -10.40
C LYS A 215 -2.51 19.01 -9.51
N VAL A 216 -3.35 17.99 -9.65
CA VAL A 216 -3.15 16.69 -9.01
C VAL A 216 -1.85 16.05 -9.53
N ASP A 217 -1.60 16.10 -10.85
CA ASP A 217 -0.34 15.60 -11.44
C ASP A 217 0.89 16.31 -10.86
N GLU A 218 0.86 17.64 -10.75
CA GLU A 218 1.95 18.40 -10.12
C GLU A 218 2.22 17.94 -8.68
N THR A 219 1.16 17.68 -7.92
CA THR A 219 1.27 17.17 -6.53
C THR A 219 1.89 15.77 -6.52
N LYS A 220 1.44 14.87 -7.39
CA LYS A 220 1.97 13.52 -7.51
C LYS A 220 3.45 13.51 -7.94
N ARG A 221 3.84 14.38 -8.84
CA ARG A 221 5.25 14.55 -9.25
C ARG A 221 6.14 14.96 -8.08
N LYS A 222 5.67 15.84 -7.20
CA LYS A 222 6.41 16.19 -5.97
C LYS A 222 6.56 15.00 -5.03
N ILE A 223 5.53 14.16 -4.90
CA ILE A 223 5.58 12.94 -4.08
C ILE A 223 6.59 11.94 -4.67
N ILE A 224 6.57 11.73 -5.99
CA ILE A 224 7.52 10.82 -6.67
C ILE A 224 8.96 11.30 -6.45
N LYS A 225 9.22 12.61 -6.59
CA LYS A 225 10.55 13.17 -6.32
C LYS A 225 11.01 12.93 -4.88
N LEU A 226 10.12 13.05 -3.90
CA LEU A 226 10.45 12.71 -2.51
C LEU A 226 10.82 11.23 -2.34
N TYR A 227 10.17 10.34 -3.09
CA TYR A 227 10.52 8.92 -3.08
C TYR A 227 11.88 8.66 -3.72
N GLU A 228 12.19 9.33 -4.84
CA GLU A 228 13.52 9.27 -5.45
C GLU A 228 14.61 9.73 -4.47
N ASP A 229 14.41 10.87 -3.80
CA ASP A 229 15.35 11.42 -2.81
C ASP A 229 15.55 10.46 -1.63
N ASP A 230 14.50 9.82 -1.14
CA ASP A 230 14.58 8.86 -0.05
C ASP A 230 15.30 7.57 -0.48
N LEU A 231 15.03 7.07 -1.68
CA LEU A 231 15.74 5.92 -2.24
C LEU A 231 17.24 6.22 -2.44
N LEU A 232 17.59 7.42 -2.93
CA LEU A 232 18.99 7.86 -3.11
C LEU A 232 19.76 7.98 -1.79
N LYS A 233 19.10 8.32 -0.68
CA LYS A 233 19.73 8.32 0.65
C LYS A 233 20.15 6.91 1.09
N ILE A 234 19.47 5.88 0.63
CA ILE A 234 19.68 4.49 1.01
C ILE A 234 20.61 3.80 0.01
N ASP A 235 20.29 3.91 -1.26
CA ASP A 235 21.10 3.44 -2.38
C ASP A 235 21.67 4.64 -3.15
N THR A 236 22.90 5.04 -2.77
CA THR A 236 23.61 6.16 -3.40
C THR A 236 23.99 5.90 -4.86
N SER A 237 23.91 4.65 -5.32
CA SER A 237 24.13 4.30 -6.74
C SER A 237 22.96 4.71 -7.64
N GLY A 238 21.80 5.03 -7.04
CA GLY A 238 20.56 5.39 -7.75
C GLY A 238 19.86 4.24 -8.47
N ARG A 239 20.30 2.99 -8.26
CA ARG A 239 19.72 1.82 -8.92
C ARG A 239 18.31 1.52 -8.43
N ALA A 240 18.07 1.61 -7.11
CA ALA A 240 16.74 1.43 -6.54
C ALA A 240 15.73 2.46 -7.10
N SER A 241 16.14 3.74 -7.21
CA SER A 241 15.34 4.79 -7.83
C SER A 241 15.05 4.49 -9.30
N LYS A 242 16.06 4.08 -10.07
CA LYS A 242 15.89 3.71 -11.47
C LYS A 242 14.94 2.51 -11.65
N MET A 243 15.02 1.52 -10.77
CA MET A 243 14.11 0.38 -10.76
C MET A 243 12.66 0.84 -10.53
N PHE A 244 12.42 1.69 -9.54
CA PHE A 244 11.11 2.25 -9.25
C PHE A 244 10.53 3.02 -10.46
N LEU A 245 11.29 3.93 -11.04
CA LEU A 245 10.86 4.74 -12.18
C LEU A 245 10.56 3.92 -13.44
N SER A 246 11.20 2.75 -13.59
CA SER A 246 11.04 1.88 -14.76
C SER A 246 9.83 0.94 -14.69
N ILE A 247 9.10 0.89 -13.56
CA ILE A 247 7.97 -0.04 -13.38
C ILE A 247 6.94 0.07 -14.51
N PRO A 248 6.47 1.28 -14.95
CA PRO A 248 5.50 1.37 -16.03
C PRO A 248 6.04 0.80 -17.36
N ALA A 249 7.31 1.04 -17.67
CA ALA A 249 7.94 0.52 -18.88
C ALA A 249 8.10 -1.00 -18.84
N ALA A 250 8.38 -1.58 -17.68
CA ALA A 250 8.49 -3.01 -17.50
C ALA A 250 7.14 -3.72 -17.69
N LEU A 251 6.08 -3.19 -17.05
CA LEU A 251 4.71 -3.73 -17.18
C LEU A 251 4.15 -3.55 -18.60
N SER A 252 4.43 -2.44 -19.28
CA SER A 252 3.91 -2.17 -20.64
C SER A 252 4.44 -3.16 -21.69
N ARG A 253 5.55 -3.83 -21.43
CA ARG A 253 6.13 -4.82 -22.33
C ARG A 253 5.45 -6.18 -22.28
N ASN A 254 4.42 -6.36 -21.45
CA ASN A 254 3.74 -7.64 -21.19
C ASN A 254 4.73 -8.77 -20.84
N ALA A 255 5.82 -8.40 -20.17
CA ALA A 255 6.83 -9.39 -19.73
C ALA A 255 6.26 -10.16 -18.52
N SER A 256 6.38 -11.48 -18.56
CA SER A 256 5.92 -12.37 -17.48
C SER A 256 6.65 -12.15 -16.14
N ARG A 257 7.68 -11.31 -16.13
CA ARG A 257 8.45 -10.94 -14.93
C ARG A 257 9.16 -9.61 -15.13
N TYR A 258 9.46 -8.95 -14.04
CA TYR A 258 10.37 -7.82 -14.00
C TYR A 258 11.83 -8.35 -14.14
N VAL A 259 12.62 -7.76 -15.02
CA VAL A 259 14.02 -8.16 -15.25
C VAL A 259 14.95 -7.01 -14.85
N PRO A 260 15.44 -6.97 -13.60
CA PRO A 260 16.25 -5.87 -13.09
C PRO A 260 17.55 -5.64 -13.89
N SER A 261 18.24 -6.71 -14.27
CA SER A 261 19.50 -6.63 -15.01
C SER A 261 19.38 -5.87 -16.34
N SER A 262 18.22 -5.94 -17.01
CA SER A 262 17.95 -5.20 -18.24
C SER A 262 17.78 -3.68 -18.02
N ILE A 263 17.57 -3.24 -16.78
CA ILE A 263 17.28 -1.86 -16.41
C ILE A 263 18.50 -1.18 -15.78
N ILE A 264 19.14 -1.87 -14.84
CA ILE A 264 20.24 -1.30 -14.05
C ILE A 264 21.61 -1.92 -14.35
N GLY A 265 21.68 -2.95 -15.22
CA GLY A 265 22.92 -3.62 -15.58
C GLY A 265 23.59 -4.39 -14.43
N GLU A 266 22.90 -4.56 -13.29
CA GLU A 266 23.44 -5.32 -12.16
C GLU A 266 23.22 -6.81 -12.36
N THR A 267 24.28 -7.59 -12.21
CA THR A 267 24.27 -9.05 -12.36
C THR A 267 24.62 -9.77 -11.05
N ASN A 268 25.08 -9.04 -10.04
CA ASN A 268 25.36 -9.60 -8.72
C ASN A 268 24.04 -9.84 -7.99
N GLU A 269 23.77 -11.10 -7.66
CA GLU A 269 22.51 -11.57 -7.07
C GLU A 269 22.29 -10.96 -5.67
N GLU A 270 23.29 -10.91 -4.82
CA GLU A 270 23.21 -10.37 -3.46
C GLU A 270 22.81 -8.89 -3.47
N LYS A 271 23.49 -8.09 -4.31
CA LYS A 271 23.14 -6.66 -4.48
C LYS A 271 21.74 -6.47 -5.05
N MET A 272 21.32 -7.38 -5.93
CA MET A 272 19.97 -7.35 -6.49
C MET A 272 18.92 -7.59 -5.40
N LEU A 273 19.13 -8.59 -4.55
CA LEU A 273 18.23 -8.88 -3.42
C LEU A 273 18.17 -7.72 -2.43
N GLU A 274 19.28 -7.04 -2.15
CA GLU A 274 19.30 -5.84 -1.32
C GLU A 274 18.47 -4.69 -1.91
N LEU A 275 18.58 -4.45 -3.22
CA LEU A 275 17.79 -3.42 -3.91
C LEU A 275 16.30 -3.75 -3.92
N LEU A 276 15.96 -5.01 -4.17
CA LEU A 276 14.57 -5.48 -4.11
C LEU A 276 13.99 -5.33 -2.72
N LYS A 277 14.73 -5.75 -1.70
CA LYS A 277 14.32 -5.58 -0.30
C LYS A 277 14.16 -4.10 0.07
N THR A 278 15.02 -3.24 -0.44
CA THR A 278 14.90 -1.78 -0.26
C THR A 278 13.58 -1.25 -0.84
N LEU A 279 13.20 -1.69 -2.03
CA LEU A 279 11.94 -1.29 -2.66
C LEU A 279 10.72 -1.88 -1.94
N GLU A 280 10.76 -3.13 -1.52
CA GLU A 280 9.68 -3.76 -0.76
C GLU A 280 9.49 -3.10 0.62
N ASP A 281 10.58 -2.83 1.33
CA ASP A 281 10.57 -2.17 2.64
C ASP A 281 10.13 -0.69 2.54
N SER A 282 10.29 -0.05 1.37
CA SER A 282 9.84 1.34 1.16
C SER A 282 8.32 1.50 1.18
N LYS A 283 7.60 0.41 0.94
CA LYS A 283 6.13 0.39 0.80
C LYS A 283 5.60 1.29 -0.33
N ILE A 284 6.48 1.71 -1.25
CA ILE A 284 6.09 2.44 -2.47
C ILE A 284 5.81 1.50 -3.64
N THR A 285 6.11 0.20 -3.47
CA THR A 285 5.89 -0.86 -4.45
C THR A 285 5.14 -2.03 -3.83
N ASN A 286 4.35 -2.72 -4.65
CA ASN A 286 3.76 -4.02 -4.35
C ASN A 286 4.45 -5.09 -5.19
N MET A 287 4.88 -6.18 -4.56
CA MET A 287 5.55 -7.27 -5.23
C MET A 287 4.59 -8.46 -5.40
N ALA A 288 4.52 -9.01 -6.61
CA ALA A 288 3.88 -10.29 -6.86
C ALA A 288 4.97 -11.31 -7.21
N TYR A 289 5.12 -12.33 -6.39
CA TYR A 289 6.12 -13.38 -6.60
C TYR A 289 5.54 -14.55 -7.38
N HIS A 290 6.37 -15.15 -8.23
CA HIS A 290 6.01 -16.38 -8.93
C HIS A 290 5.94 -17.54 -7.96
N VAL A 291 4.95 -18.41 -8.12
CA VAL A 291 4.89 -19.70 -7.45
C VAL A 291 5.15 -20.81 -8.47
N ASP A 292 6.11 -21.69 -8.16
CA ASP A 292 6.47 -22.78 -9.07
C ASP A 292 5.45 -23.93 -8.98
N ASP A 293 4.86 -24.16 -7.80
CA ASP A 293 3.74 -25.07 -7.58
C ASP A 293 2.56 -24.30 -6.95
N PRO A 294 1.50 -23.99 -7.73
CA PRO A 294 0.34 -23.27 -7.24
C PRO A 294 -0.51 -24.19 -6.36
N ASN A 295 -0.28 -24.17 -5.08
CA ASN A 295 -1.01 -24.94 -4.08
C ASN A 295 -1.28 -24.08 -2.85
N VAL A 296 -2.09 -24.57 -1.91
CA VAL A 296 -2.26 -23.95 -0.60
C VAL A 296 -0.90 -23.89 0.10
N GLY A 297 -0.59 -22.74 0.70
CA GLY A 297 0.77 -22.51 1.21
C GLY A 297 1.74 -22.01 0.14
N MET A 298 1.27 -21.17 -0.78
CA MET A 298 2.08 -20.54 -1.86
C MET A 298 3.46 -20.05 -1.42
N PRO A 299 3.65 -19.52 -0.18
CA PRO A 299 5.00 -19.18 0.29
C PRO A 299 6.03 -20.33 0.25
N LEU A 300 5.59 -21.59 0.33
CA LEU A 300 6.48 -22.77 0.29
C LEU A 300 7.09 -23.03 -1.10
N SER A 301 6.42 -22.57 -2.18
CA SER A 301 6.86 -22.72 -3.56
C SER A 301 7.18 -21.39 -4.23
N THR A 302 7.41 -20.33 -3.45
CA THR A 302 7.73 -19.00 -3.95
C THR A 302 9.11 -18.97 -4.59
N ASN A 303 9.16 -18.49 -5.82
CA ASN A 303 10.39 -18.23 -6.54
C ASN A 303 10.73 -16.73 -6.45
N PHE A 304 11.69 -16.38 -5.61
CA PHE A 304 12.10 -14.99 -5.37
C PHE A 304 12.86 -14.35 -6.54
N GLU A 305 13.37 -15.13 -7.48
CA GLU A 305 14.04 -14.61 -8.68
C GLU A 305 13.04 -14.17 -9.76
N LYS A 306 11.78 -14.63 -9.65
CA LYS A 306 10.72 -14.31 -10.58
C LYS A 306 9.63 -13.51 -9.89
N PHE A 307 9.51 -12.25 -10.23
CA PHE A 307 8.51 -11.36 -9.64
C PHE A 307 8.01 -10.32 -10.65
N LYS A 308 6.85 -9.81 -10.38
CA LYS A 308 6.32 -8.58 -10.97
C LYS A 308 6.35 -7.48 -9.92
N MET A 309 6.57 -6.24 -10.35
CA MET A 309 6.60 -5.08 -9.47
C MET A 309 5.57 -4.06 -9.93
N PHE A 310 4.77 -3.60 -8.99
CA PHE A 310 3.72 -2.62 -9.18
C PHE A 310 3.98 -1.40 -8.29
N VAL A 311 3.55 -0.22 -8.72
CA VAL A 311 3.55 0.96 -7.85
C VAL A 311 2.41 0.83 -6.85
N ALA A 312 2.67 1.09 -5.57
CA ALA A 312 1.68 0.95 -4.50
C ALA A 312 0.47 1.89 -4.63
N ASP A 313 0.59 2.95 -5.43
CA ASP A 313 -0.48 3.88 -5.76
C ASP A 313 -0.64 4.04 -7.28
N THR A 314 -1.81 3.69 -7.80
CA THR A 314 -2.07 3.74 -9.25
C THR A 314 -2.10 5.18 -9.80
N GLY A 315 -2.44 6.17 -8.99
CA GLY A 315 -2.35 7.56 -9.38
C GLY A 315 -0.89 7.99 -9.64
N LEU A 316 0.04 7.56 -8.77
CA LEU A 316 1.48 7.77 -8.99
C LEU A 316 1.97 6.98 -10.21
N PHE A 317 1.49 5.76 -10.38
CA PHE A 317 1.80 4.93 -11.56
C PHE A 317 1.41 5.65 -12.87
N VAL A 318 0.19 6.20 -12.95
CA VAL A 318 -0.26 6.95 -14.12
C VAL A 318 0.63 8.16 -14.38
N THR A 319 1.03 8.89 -13.33
CA THR A 319 1.97 10.01 -13.48
C THR A 319 3.32 9.55 -14.02
N LEU A 320 3.87 8.44 -13.53
CA LEU A 320 5.11 7.85 -14.05
C LEU A 320 4.99 7.38 -15.51
N ALA A 321 3.84 6.83 -15.90
CA ALA A 321 3.61 6.38 -17.28
C ALA A 321 3.62 7.52 -18.31
N PHE A 322 3.36 8.78 -17.87
CA PHE A 322 3.39 9.99 -18.68
C PHE A 322 4.46 10.99 -18.22
N TRP A 323 5.63 10.48 -17.84
CA TRP A 323 6.75 11.26 -17.30
C TRP A 323 7.64 11.93 -18.36
N ASP A 324 7.28 11.81 -19.63
CA ASP A 324 8.03 12.36 -20.77
C ASP A 324 8.14 13.90 -20.78
N LYS A 325 7.27 14.60 -20.03
CA LYS A 325 7.24 16.05 -19.88
C LYS A 325 7.17 16.47 -18.42
N SER A 326 7.42 17.74 -18.15
CA SER A 326 7.34 18.33 -16.81
C SER A 326 5.91 18.34 -16.22
N PHE A 327 4.90 18.12 -17.03
CA PHE A 327 3.49 18.00 -16.65
C PHE A 327 2.70 17.17 -17.66
N THR A 328 1.62 16.54 -17.18
CA THR A 328 0.67 15.84 -18.05
C THR A 328 -0.53 16.75 -18.35
N LYS A 329 -0.85 16.94 -19.62
CA LYS A 329 -1.96 17.82 -20.04
C LYS A 329 -3.31 17.25 -19.60
N ASN A 330 -4.23 18.11 -19.19
CA ASN A 330 -5.60 17.73 -18.80
C ASN A 330 -6.34 16.90 -19.88
N ILE A 331 -6.05 17.10 -21.15
CA ILE A 331 -6.66 16.34 -22.25
C ILE A 331 -6.31 14.85 -22.17
N ILE A 332 -5.10 14.49 -21.71
CA ILE A 332 -4.71 13.09 -21.51
C ILE A 332 -5.56 12.49 -20.40
N TYR A 333 -5.67 13.17 -19.28
CA TYR A 333 -6.50 12.72 -18.15
C TYR A 333 -7.99 12.62 -18.53
N SER A 334 -8.53 13.56 -19.29
CA SER A 334 -9.91 13.52 -19.77
C SER A 334 -10.16 12.32 -20.69
N LYS A 335 -9.20 11.97 -21.55
CA LYS A 335 -9.27 10.81 -22.42
C LYS A 335 -9.17 9.50 -21.61
N LEU A 336 -8.31 9.43 -20.58
CA LEU A 336 -8.22 8.30 -19.67
C LEU A 336 -9.53 8.11 -18.90
N LEU A 337 -10.09 9.19 -18.34
CA LEU A 337 -11.36 9.15 -17.61
C LEU A 337 -12.53 8.66 -18.47
N SER A 338 -12.55 9.02 -19.76
CA SER A 338 -13.59 8.65 -20.72
C SER A 338 -13.30 7.36 -21.50
N ASP A 339 -12.18 6.66 -21.23
CA ASP A 339 -11.73 5.47 -21.95
C ASP A 339 -11.51 5.70 -23.46
N LYS A 340 -11.08 6.88 -23.83
CA LYS A 340 -10.89 7.32 -25.24
C LYS A 340 -9.42 7.52 -25.62
N LEU A 341 -8.48 7.20 -24.72
CA LEU A 341 -7.07 7.25 -25.05
C LEU A 341 -6.73 6.02 -25.92
N ALA A 342 -6.24 6.27 -27.14
CA ALA A 342 -5.77 5.23 -28.05
C ALA A 342 -4.38 4.73 -27.60
N ALA A 343 -4.35 4.02 -26.47
CA ALA A 343 -3.16 3.37 -25.93
C ALA A 343 -3.58 2.06 -25.27
N ASN A 344 -2.70 1.07 -25.31
CA ASN A 344 -2.91 -0.15 -24.53
C ASN A 344 -2.66 0.17 -23.05
N LEU A 345 -3.72 0.28 -22.27
CA LEU A 345 -3.70 0.61 -20.84
C LEU A 345 -3.85 -0.64 -19.94
N GLY A 346 -3.72 -1.84 -20.49
CA GLY A 346 -3.83 -3.09 -19.73
C GLY A 346 -2.98 -3.07 -18.45
N TYR A 347 -1.74 -2.60 -18.57
CA TYR A 347 -0.80 -2.49 -17.45
C TYR A 347 -1.22 -1.53 -16.33
N VAL A 348 -2.00 -0.47 -16.64
CA VAL A 348 -2.56 0.44 -15.62
C VAL A 348 -3.62 -0.28 -14.80
N TYR A 349 -4.48 -1.07 -15.46
CA TYR A 349 -5.50 -1.87 -14.80
C TYR A 349 -4.91 -3.03 -13.99
N GLU A 350 -3.81 -3.61 -14.46
CA GLU A 350 -3.08 -4.64 -13.69
C GLU A 350 -2.47 -4.04 -12.42
N ASN A 351 -1.88 -2.82 -12.51
CA ASN A 351 -1.39 -2.10 -11.33
C ASN A 351 -2.52 -1.74 -10.35
N LEU A 352 -3.69 -1.33 -10.87
CA LEU A 352 -4.87 -1.05 -10.05
C LEU A 352 -5.33 -2.31 -9.30
N ALA A 353 -5.40 -3.45 -10.00
CA ALA A 353 -5.77 -4.72 -9.37
C ALA A 353 -4.77 -5.11 -8.27
N ALA A 354 -3.46 -4.99 -8.53
CA ALA A 354 -2.42 -5.23 -7.53
C ALA A 354 -2.60 -4.35 -6.29
N GLN A 355 -2.81 -3.03 -6.47
CA GLN A 355 -3.06 -2.11 -5.38
C GLN A 355 -4.29 -2.50 -4.56
N MET A 356 -5.42 -2.77 -5.22
CA MET A 356 -6.67 -3.07 -4.54
C MET A 356 -6.62 -4.41 -3.80
N LEU A 357 -6.01 -5.44 -4.39
CA LEU A 357 -5.81 -6.74 -3.74
C LEU A 357 -4.89 -6.63 -2.51
N THR A 358 -3.80 -5.86 -2.61
CA THR A 358 -2.90 -5.61 -1.48
C THR A 358 -3.61 -4.85 -0.35
N ALA A 359 -4.38 -3.80 -0.68
CA ALA A 359 -5.14 -3.03 0.29
C ALA A 359 -6.20 -3.86 1.01
N SER A 360 -6.71 -4.93 0.38
CA SER A 360 -7.61 -5.93 0.98
C SER A 360 -6.88 -6.98 1.83
N GLY A 361 -5.55 -6.85 2.02
CA GLY A 361 -4.75 -7.73 2.88
C GLY A 361 -4.19 -8.97 2.18
N ASN A 362 -4.31 -9.06 0.86
CA ASN A 362 -3.76 -10.19 0.12
C ASN A 362 -2.27 -10.02 -0.17
N ARG A 363 -1.48 -11.04 0.06
CA ARG A 363 -0.14 -11.17 -0.52
C ARG A 363 -0.29 -11.62 -1.97
N LEU A 364 0.41 -10.95 -2.88
CA LEU A 364 0.27 -11.19 -4.30
C LEU A 364 1.22 -12.29 -4.77
N PHE A 365 0.67 -13.25 -5.50
CA PHE A 365 1.40 -14.28 -6.20
C PHE A 365 0.91 -14.35 -7.64
N TYR A 366 1.71 -14.92 -8.55
CA TYR A 366 1.32 -15.22 -9.92
C TYR A 366 1.92 -16.56 -10.35
N HIS A 367 1.43 -17.13 -11.45
CA HIS A 367 1.93 -18.39 -11.95
C HIS A 367 2.00 -18.40 -13.49
N THR A 368 3.06 -18.98 -14.02
CA THR A 368 3.23 -19.19 -15.46
C THR A 368 3.62 -20.63 -15.73
N TRP A 369 3.09 -21.22 -16.80
CA TRP A 369 3.44 -22.57 -17.25
C TRP A 369 3.47 -22.65 -18.76
N LYS A 370 4.23 -23.61 -19.29
CA LYS A 370 4.39 -23.77 -20.74
C LYS A 370 3.05 -24.06 -21.45
N LYS A 371 2.79 -23.31 -22.51
CA LYS A 371 1.74 -23.58 -23.50
C LYS A 371 2.31 -24.41 -24.65
N ASP A 372 3.46 -23.99 -25.19
CA ASP A 372 4.24 -24.63 -26.24
C ASP A 372 5.72 -24.27 -26.06
N GLU A 373 6.59 -24.53 -27.05
CA GLU A 373 8.03 -24.24 -26.95
C GLU A 373 8.36 -22.76 -26.76
N LYS A 374 7.50 -21.85 -27.26
CA LYS A 374 7.74 -20.39 -27.28
C LYS A 374 6.79 -19.58 -26.40
N HIS A 375 5.65 -20.15 -26.00
CA HIS A 375 4.60 -19.43 -25.31
C HIS A 375 4.31 -20.02 -23.93
N TYR A 376 3.84 -19.16 -23.05
CA TYR A 376 3.42 -19.52 -21.70
C TYR A 376 1.96 -19.09 -21.50
N TYR A 377 1.25 -19.86 -20.70
CA TYR A 377 0.04 -19.40 -20.01
C TYR A 377 0.45 -18.61 -18.79
N GLU A 378 -0.38 -17.67 -18.37
CA GLU A 378 -0.15 -16.85 -17.19
C GLU A 378 -1.47 -16.63 -16.44
N ILE A 379 -1.42 -16.69 -15.12
CA ILE A 379 -2.42 -16.17 -14.20
C ILE A 379 -1.83 -14.93 -13.55
N ASP A 380 -2.48 -13.78 -13.72
CA ASP A 380 -1.95 -12.48 -13.29
C ASP A 380 -1.81 -12.40 -11.77
N PHE A 381 -2.79 -12.91 -11.03
CA PHE A 381 -2.72 -13.02 -9.57
C PHE A 381 -3.32 -14.34 -9.07
N LEU A 382 -2.70 -14.85 -8.01
CA LEU A 382 -3.21 -15.95 -7.20
C LEU A 382 -3.40 -15.46 -5.77
N ILE A 383 -4.56 -15.70 -5.19
CA ILE A 383 -4.85 -15.43 -3.79
C ILE A 383 -5.37 -16.69 -3.09
N SER A 384 -5.14 -16.77 -1.78
CA SER A 384 -5.64 -17.88 -0.96
C SER A 384 -7.08 -17.61 -0.52
N ASN A 385 -7.91 -18.64 -0.52
CA ASN A 385 -9.26 -18.62 0.03
C ASN A 385 -9.47 -19.89 0.88
N GLY A 386 -9.20 -19.79 2.17
CA GLY A 386 -9.20 -20.92 3.08
C GLY A 386 -8.20 -21.99 2.65
N THR A 387 -8.70 -23.20 2.35
CA THR A 387 -7.90 -24.35 1.90
C THR A 387 -7.77 -24.43 0.37
N LYS A 388 -8.15 -23.39 -0.35
CA LYS A 388 -8.14 -23.35 -1.82
C LYS A 388 -7.57 -22.05 -2.35
N LEU A 389 -7.40 -21.97 -3.66
CA LEU A 389 -6.89 -20.81 -4.39
C LEU A 389 -7.97 -20.17 -5.25
N CYS A 390 -7.82 -18.87 -5.48
CA CYS A 390 -8.58 -18.12 -6.47
C CYS A 390 -7.61 -17.57 -7.53
N PRO A 391 -7.55 -18.15 -8.73
CA PRO A 391 -6.84 -17.55 -9.85
C PRO A 391 -7.61 -16.34 -10.37
N ILE A 392 -6.86 -15.27 -10.67
CA ILE A 392 -7.36 -13.98 -11.13
C ILE A 392 -6.65 -13.62 -12.43
N GLU A 393 -7.41 -13.36 -13.48
CA GLU A 393 -6.95 -12.77 -14.74
C GLU A 393 -7.50 -11.35 -14.86
N VAL A 394 -6.68 -10.40 -15.31
CA VAL A 394 -7.05 -8.98 -15.45
C VAL A 394 -7.11 -8.60 -16.92
N LYS A 395 -8.25 -8.06 -17.37
CA LYS A 395 -8.43 -7.64 -18.76
C LYS A 395 -9.09 -6.27 -18.87
N SER A 396 -8.40 -5.34 -19.51
CA SER A 396 -9.01 -4.05 -19.93
C SER A 396 -9.86 -4.19 -21.18
N SER A 397 -9.54 -5.17 -22.06
CA SER A 397 -10.24 -5.49 -23.32
C SER A 397 -10.06 -6.98 -23.64
N GLY A 398 -10.74 -7.48 -24.68
CA GLY A 398 -10.56 -8.86 -25.15
C GLY A 398 -11.04 -9.93 -24.16
N TYR A 399 -12.02 -9.63 -23.34
CA TYR A 399 -12.50 -10.47 -22.22
C TYR A 399 -13.34 -11.69 -22.62
N LYS A 400 -13.69 -11.83 -23.90
CA LYS A 400 -14.49 -12.98 -24.39
C LYS A 400 -13.75 -14.31 -24.36
N THR A 401 -12.42 -14.27 -24.23
CA THR A 401 -11.59 -15.47 -24.14
C THR A 401 -10.73 -15.38 -22.89
N HIS A 402 -10.73 -16.42 -22.07
CA HIS A 402 -9.96 -16.54 -20.84
C HIS A 402 -9.24 -17.90 -20.78
N VAL A 403 -8.50 -18.16 -21.84
CA VAL A 403 -7.84 -19.47 -22.08
C VAL A 403 -6.89 -19.86 -20.94
N SER A 404 -6.18 -18.90 -20.35
CA SER A 404 -5.29 -19.19 -19.23
C SER A 404 -6.06 -19.68 -17.99
N LEU A 405 -7.18 -19.01 -17.64
CA LEU A 405 -8.03 -19.45 -16.53
C LEU A 405 -8.63 -20.84 -16.76
N ASP A 406 -9.06 -21.13 -17.99
CA ASP A 406 -9.64 -22.43 -18.33
C ASP A 406 -8.58 -23.54 -18.22
N ASN A 407 -7.41 -23.36 -18.81
CA ASN A 407 -6.29 -24.31 -18.70
C ASN A 407 -5.81 -24.49 -17.27
N PHE A 408 -5.75 -23.39 -16.48
CA PHE A 408 -5.40 -23.48 -15.06
C PHE A 408 -6.42 -24.36 -14.31
N TYR A 409 -7.71 -24.15 -14.57
CA TYR A 409 -8.76 -24.93 -13.92
C TYR A 409 -8.73 -26.39 -14.33
N GLU A 410 -8.50 -26.72 -15.60
CA GLU A 410 -8.33 -28.11 -16.05
C GLU A 410 -7.22 -28.82 -15.27
N LYS A 411 -6.09 -28.14 -15.10
CA LYS A 411 -4.92 -28.71 -14.41
C LYS A 411 -5.07 -28.78 -12.90
N TYR A 412 -5.71 -27.76 -12.28
CA TYR A 412 -5.71 -27.54 -10.83
C TYR A 412 -7.12 -27.50 -10.21
N SER A 413 -8.14 -28.07 -10.85
CA SER A 413 -9.55 -27.96 -10.45
C SER A 413 -9.84 -28.31 -8.99
N LYS A 414 -9.11 -29.29 -8.42
CA LYS A 414 -9.29 -29.76 -7.03
C LYS A 414 -8.95 -28.69 -5.99
N ILE A 415 -8.03 -27.79 -6.30
CA ILE A 415 -7.54 -26.76 -5.39
C ILE A 415 -8.09 -25.37 -5.69
N VAL A 416 -8.90 -25.19 -6.73
CA VAL A 416 -9.51 -23.92 -7.07
C VAL A 416 -10.85 -23.77 -6.35
N ALA A 417 -11.04 -22.66 -5.63
CA ALA A 417 -12.31 -22.29 -4.99
C ALA A 417 -13.23 -21.58 -5.96
N GLN A 418 -12.72 -20.52 -6.59
CA GLN A 418 -13.44 -19.66 -7.53
C GLN A 418 -12.45 -19.07 -8.52
N ARG A 419 -12.84 -18.93 -9.78
CA ARG A 419 -12.08 -18.25 -10.82
C ARG A 419 -12.62 -16.83 -11.00
N TYR A 420 -11.74 -15.85 -11.09
CA TYR A 420 -12.10 -14.46 -11.35
C TYR A 420 -11.48 -13.94 -12.63
N LEU A 421 -12.28 -13.32 -13.46
CA LEU A 421 -11.81 -12.47 -14.55
C LEU A 421 -12.21 -11.03 -14.22
N ILE A 422 -11.23 -10.18 -13.91
CA ILE A 422 -11.47 -8.79 -13.57
C ILE A 422 -11.43 -7.95 -14.85
N TYR A 423 -12.48 -7.15 -15.08
CA TYR A 423 -12.64 -6.43 -16.33
C TYR A 423 -13.44 -5.14 -16.20
N THR A 424 -13.64 -4.43 -17.31
CA THR A 424 -14.28 -3.10 -17.32
C THR A 424 -15.80 -3.14 -17.55
N LYS A 425 -16.41 -4.31 -17.64
CA LYS A 425 -17.87 -4.47 -17.79
C LYS A 425 -18.51 -4.87 -16.46
N ASP A 426 -19.83 -4.93 -16.44
CA ASP A 426 -20.61 -5.28 -15.25
C ASP A 426 -20.47 -6.75 -14.88
N LEU A 427 -20.84 -7.09 -13.63
CA LEU A 427 -20.76 -8.46 -13.12
C LEU A 427 -21.54 -9.43 -14.00
N GLN A 428 -20.87 -10.50 -14.40
CA GLN A 428 -21.43 -11.60 -15.18
C GLN A 428 -20.84 -12.93 -14.71
N LYS A 429 -21.52 -14.02 -15.06
CA LYS A 429 -21.04 -15.38 -14.84
C LYS A 429 -20.89 -16.08 -16.18
N ASP A 430 -19.73 -16.66 -16.43
CA ASP A 430 -19.44 -17.49 -17.60
C ASP A 430 -18.93 -18.85 -17.11
N GLY A 431 -19.79 -19.86 -17.20
CA GLY A 431 -19.53 -21.17 -16.63
C GLY A 431 -19.19 -21.09 -15.13
N ASN A 432 -17.99 -21.53 -14.78
CA ASN A 432 -17.43 -21.47 -13.41
C ASN A 432 -16.58 -20.22 -13.18
N THR A 433 -16.48 -19.29 -14.13
CA THR A 433 -15.73 -18.04 -14.01
C THR A 433 -16.68 -16.91 -13.64
N LEU A 434 -16.34 -16.15 -12.61
CA LEU A 434 -17.05 -14.94 -12.26
C LEU A 434 -16.31 -13.74 -12.88
N LEU A 435 -16.99 -13.05 -13.81
CA LEU A 435 -16.47 -11.87 -14.46
C LEU A 435 -16.82 -10.66 -13.60
N LEU A 436 -15.82 -10.00 -13.03
CA LEU A 436 -15.98 -8.96 -12.03
C LEU A 436 -15.56 -7.59 -12.56
N PRO A 437 -16.36 -6.54 -12.37
CA PRO A 437 -15.90 -5.18 -12.54
C PRO A 437 -14.83 -4.84 -11.50
N PHE A 438 -13.82 -4.05 -11.86
CA PHE A 438 -12.71 -3.67 -10.99
C PHE A 438 -13.14 -3.10 -9.63
N TYR A 439 -14.25 -2.36 -9.57
CA TYR A 439 -14.75 -1.77 -8.32
C TYR A 439 -15.28 -2.83 -7.32
N MET A 440 -15.37 -4.10 -7.71
CA MET A 440 -15.72 -5.21 -6.83
C MET A 440 -14.50 -5.99 -6.29
N ILE A 441 -13.27 -5.65 -6.69
CA ILE A 441 -12.05 -6.29 -6.17
C ILE A 441 -12.00 -6.27 -4.63
N PRO A 442 -12.38 -5.20 -3.91
CA PRO A 442 -12.30 -5.19 -2.44
C PRO A 442 -13.12 -6.25 -1.72
N PHE A 443 -13.97 -6.98 -2.43
CA PHE A 443 -14.87 -7.99 -1.85
C PHE A 443 -14.40 -9.44 -2.09
N ILE A 444 -13.27 -9.65 -2.77
CA ILE A 444 -12.72 -10.99 -3.05
C ILE A 444 -11.60 -11.39 -2.11
#